data_d5380faadec7c28f050a471321a71da7
#
_entry.id   d5380faadec7c28f050a471321a71da7
#
_cell.length_a   1.000
_cell.length_b   1.000
_cell.length_c   1.000
_cell.angle_alpha   90.00
_cell.angle_beta   90.00
_cell.angle_gamma   90.00
#
_symmetry.space_group_name_H-M   'P 1'
#
loop_
_entity.id
_entity.type
_entity.pdbx_description
1 polymer ?
#
loop_
_entity_poly.entity_id
_entity_poly.type
_entity_poly.pdbx_seq_one_letter_code
_entity_poly.pdbx_strand_id
1 'polypeptide(L)'
;MEFEANAKINLSLDITGILPDGYHSVSMVMQSVELCDIVSIEKSETKDITVTTDNPQIPDGKENLAYHACELMMNEYNILHGFDVKIKKNIPIAGGMAGGSTDAAAVMRGINEMCNLGASTEELMKLGVRLGADVPFCIQKKPALAEGIGEKLTTIKGLPKDLYILLVNPNVLISTKEIYNRIDNKKCFNTVDNKSLVLALCDKNIEKASIYMKNVMETVTSEICPEINQIVNELYNKGAKIALMSGSGATCYGVFESEEEAVLAQAEFGKHFTAITNPVE
;
A
#
# COMPACT_ATOMS: atom_id res chain seq x y z
N MET A 1 9.76 11.20 18.33
CA MET A 1 10.57 10.61 17.23
C MET A 1 9.70 10.57 15.98
N GLU A 2 10.30 10.66 14.81
CA GLU A 2 9.57 10.62 13.53
C GLU A 2 9.92 9.36 12.75
N PHE A 3 8.89 8.79 12.12
CA PHE A 3 8.99 7.54 11.36
C PHE A 3 8.29 7.69 10.01
N GLU A 4 8.95 7.24 8.95
CA GLU A 4 8.37 7.17 7.62
C GLU A 4 7.40 5.99 7.50
N ALA A 5 6.21 6.28 7.02
CA ALA A 5 5.15 5.34 6.71
C ALA A 5 4.99 5.26 5.18
N ASN A 6 5.84 4.45 4.53
CA ASN A 6 5.91 4.37 3.06
C ASN A 6 4.63 3.76 2.46
N ALA A 7 4.14 4.36 1.39
CA ALA A 7 3.08 3.79 0.58
C ALA A 7 3.50 2.49 -0.10
N LYS A 8 2.51 1.73 -0.55
CA LYS A 8 2.75 0.57 -1.44
C LYS A 8 1.95 0.72 -2.72
N ILE A 9 2.42 0.05 -3.75
CA ILE A 9 1.65 -0.24 -4.96
C ILE A 9 1.58 -1.75 -5.17
N ASN A 10 0.58 -2.20 -5.93
CA ASN A 10 0.50 -3.57 -6.38
C ASN A 10 1.04 -3.65 -7.82
N LEU A 11 2.13 -4.37 -8.03
CA LEU A 11 2.65 -4.68 -9.38
C LEU A 11 1.77 -5.72 -10.07
N SER A 12 1.13 -6.56 -9.29
CA SER A 12 0.04 -7.42 -9.73
C SER A 12 -0.91 -7.69 -8.56
N LEU A 13 -2.16 -8.03 -8.89
CA LEU A 13 -3.15 -8.48 -7.92
C LEU A 13 -4.11 -9.47 -8.57
N ASP A 14 -4.19 -10.66 -8.03
CA ASP A 14 -5.17 -11.70 -8.38
C ASP A 14 -5.98 -12.13 -7.16
N ILE A 15 -7.19 -12.58 -7.40
CA ILE A 15 -8.01 -13.26 -6.40
C ILE A 15 -7.99 -14.75 -6.74
N THR A 16 -7.58 -15.57 -5.78
CA THR A 16 -7.36 -17.00 -5.99
C THR A 16 -8.51 -17.86 -5.48
N GLY A 17 -9.44 -17.28 -4.73
CA GLY A 17 -10.63 -17.96 -4.23
C GLY A 17 -11.29 -17.22 -3.08
N ILE A 18 -12.30 -17.87 -2.50
CA ILE A 18 -13.02 -17.41 -1.31
C ILE A 18 -12.79 -18.44 -0.19
N LEU A 19 -12.35 -17.96 0.96
CA LEU A 19 -12.10 -18.77 2.15
C LEU A 19 -13.43 -19.11 2.87
N PRO A 20 -13.46 -20.17 3.72
CA PRO A 20 -14.67 -20.55 4.45
C PRO A 20 -15.25 -19.48 5.37
N ASP A 21 -14.45 -18.54 5.82
CA ASP A 21 -14.83 -17.38 6.64
C ASP A 21 -15.35 -16.19 5.83
N GLY A 22 -15.39 -16.33 4.49
CA GLY A 22 -15.87 -15.29 3.57
C GLY A 22 -14.81 -14.29 3.13
N TYR A 23 -13.56 -14.39 3.62
CA TYR A 23 -12.45 -13.61 3.10
C TYR A 23 -12.00 -14.14 1.73
N HIS A 24 -11.45 -13.25 0.91
CA HIS A 24 -10.85 -13.62 -0.36
C HIS A 24 -9.40 -14.03 -0.17
N SER A 25 -9.02 -15.15 -0.75
CA SER A 25 -7.60 -15.46 -0.93
C SER A 25 -7.07 -14.72 -2.13
N VAL A 26 -5.88 -14.15 -1.98
CA VAL A 26 -5.20 -13.34 -3.00
C VAL A 26 -3.82 -13.91 -3.32
N SER A 27 -3.31 -13.55 -4.49
CA SER A 27 -1.90 -13.65 -4.86
C SER A 27 -1.52 -12.36 -5.54
N MET A 28 -0.58 -11.61 -4.96
CA MET A 28 -0.23 -10.28 -5.45
C MET A 28 1.25 -9.98 -5.23
N VAL A 29 1.83 -9.22 -6.15
CA VAL A 29 3.19 -8.68 -5.99
C VAL A 29 3.08 -7.24 -5.51
N MET A 30 3.69 -6.96 -4.36
CA MET A 30 3.64 -5.67 -3.69
C MET A 30 5.01 -5.01 -3.70
N GLN A 31 5.02 -3.69 -3.90
CA GLN A 31 6.21 -2.84 -3.91
C GLN A 31 6.00 -1.62 -3.03
N SER A 32 6.90 -1.36 -2.08
CA SER A 32 6.94 -0.09 -1.35
C SER A 32 7.53 1.01 -2.22
N VAL A 33 7.05 2.23 -2.04
CA VAL A 33 7.53 3.43 -2.74
C VAL A 33 7.97 4.48 -1.72
N GLU A 34 8.81 5.45 -2.13
CA GLU A 34 9.33 6.48 -1.24
C GLU A 34 8.26 7.48 -0.76
N LEU A 35 7.16 7.69 -1.52
CA LEU A 35 6.05 8.48 -1.02
C LEU A 35 5.60 7.93 0.34
N CYS A 36 5.61 8.76 1.37
CA CYS A 36 5.31 8.34 2.74
C CYS A 36 4.53 9.38 3.51
N ASP A 37 3.74 8.93 4.47
CA ASP A 37 3.25 9.73 5.56
C ASP A 37 4.35 9.85 6.63
N ILE A 38 4.31 10.89 7.44
CA ILE A 38 5.25 11.07 8.56
C ILE A 38 4.49 10.88 9.88
N VAL A 39 4.93 9.90 10.65
CA VAL A 39 4.35 9.53 11.94
C VAL A 39 5.28 9.99 13.06
N SER A 40 4.88 11.04 13.79
CA SER A 40 5.59 11.52 14.98
C SER A 40 5.00 10.87 16.21
N ILE A 41 5.84 10.28 17.07
CA ILE A 41 5.44 9.57 18.28
C ILE A 41 6.17 10.15 19.47
N GLU A 42 5.43 10.46 20.53
CA GLU A 42 5.94 10.87 21.84
C GLU A 42 5.34 10.00 22.93
N LYS A 43 6.10 9.79 24.02
CA LYS A 43 5.56 9.10 25.21
C LYS A 43 4.64 10.06 25.95
N SER A 44 3.44 9.62 26.27
CA SER A 44 2.53 10.36 27.14
C SER A 44 2.89 10.17 28.60
N GLU A 45 2.70 11.18 29.43
CA GLU A 45 2.86 11.07 30.89
C GLU A 45 1.74 10.25 31.54
N THR A 46 0.62 10.08 30.84
CA THR A 46 -0.51 9.26 31.25
C THR A 46 -0.53 7.92 30.51
N LYS A 47 -1.55 7.09 30.76
CA LYS A 47 -1.80 5.88 29.96
C LYS A 47 -2.64 6.13 28.70
N ASP A 48 -2.97 7.38 28.44
CA ASP A 48 -3.84 7.72 27.33
C ASP A 48 -3.10 7.63 26.01
N ILE A 49 -3.84 7.27 24.98
CA ILE A 49 -3.39 7.28 23.60
C ILE A 49 -4.11 8.43 22.91
N THR A 50 -3.36 9.34 22.29
CA THR A 50 -3.90 10.35 21.40
C THR A 50 -3.36 10.11 20.00
N VAL A 51 -4.23 10.21 18.99
CA VAL A 51 -3.86 10.15 17.59
C VAL A 51 -4.55 11.31 16.89
N THR A 52 -3.77 12.13 16.20
CA THR A 52 -4.27 13.25 15.42
C THR A 52 -3.65 13.23 14.02
N THR A 53 -4.41 13.75 13.04
CA THR A 53 -3.93 13.90 11.67
C THR A 53 -4.10 15.33 11.20
N ASP A 54 -3.33 15.74 10.21
CA ASP A 54 -3.50 17.03 9.52
C ASP A 54 -4.57 16.99 8.42
N ASN A 55 -5.21 15.83 8.20
CA ASN A 55 -6.23 15.66 7.19
C ASN A 55 -7.61 15.42 7.82
N PRO A 56 -8.56 16.37 7.68
CA PRO A 56 -9.87 16.32 8.34
C PRO A 56 -10.79 15.20 7.83
N GLN A 57 -10.44 14.51 6.75
CA GLN A 57 -11.21 13.36 6.23
C GLN A 57 -10.79 12.04 6.90
N ILE A 58 -9.72 12.06 7.71
CA ILE A 58 -9.26 10.87 8.44
C ILE A 58 -9.64 11.05 9.91
N PRO A 59 -10.29 10.04 10.52
CA PRO A 59 -10.68 10.15 11.92
C PRO A 59 -9.47 10.21 12.84
N ASP A 60 -9.58 11.01 13.89
CA ASP A 60 -8.68 11.06 15.02
C ASP A 60 -9.06 9.98 16.05
N GLY A 61 -8.14 9.71 16.98
CA GLY A 61 -8.38 8.85 18.14
C GLY A 61 -8.73 7.41 17.78
N LYS A 62 -9.74 6.84 18.46
CA LYS A 62 -10.06 5.40 18.42
C LYS A 62 -10.53 4.84 17.08
N GLU A 63 -10.96 5.68 16.17
CA GLU A 63 -11.35 5.23 14.83
C GLU A 63 -10.15 5.13 13.88
N ASN A 64 -8.99 5.63 14.28
CA ASN A 64 -7.76 5.56 13.51
C ASN A 64 -6.99 4.27 13.80
N LEU A 65 -6.49 3.60 12.76
CA LEU A 65 -5.77 2.34 12.90
C LEU A 65 -4.45 2.50 13.70
N ALA A 66 -3.82 3.67 13.66
CA ALA A 66 -2.65 4.00 14.46
C ALA A 66 -2.94 3.95 15.97
N TYR A 67 -4.17 4.30 16.40
CA TYR A 67 -4.60 4.14 17.79
C TYR A 67 -4.58 2.67 18.21
N HIS A 68 -5.18 1.80 17.39
CA HIS A 68 -5.20 0.37 17.65
C HIS A 68 -3.79 -0.25 17.62
N ALA A 69 -2.88 0.30 16.82
CA ALA A 69 -1.47 -0.12 16.83
C ALA A 69 -0.80 0.21 18.18
N CYS A 70 -1.03 1.42 18.74
CA CYS A 70 -0.56 1.76 20.08
C CYS A 70 -1.14 0.82 21.14
N GLU A 71 -2.47 0.64 21.12
CA GLU A 71 -3.18 -0.22 22.07
C GLU A 71 -2.67 -1.68 22.00
N LEU A 72 -2.47 -2.20 20.79
CA LEU A 72 -1.93 -3.54 20.57
C LEU A 72 -0.52 -3.70 21.17
N MET A 73 0.38 -2.75 20.90
CA MET A 73 1.76 -2.78 21.41
C MET A 73 1.80 -2.62 22.93
N MET A 74 0.99 -1.73 23.49
CA MET A 74 0.89 -1.54 24.95
C MET A 74 0.44 -2.82 25.64
N ASN A 75 -0.57 -3.49 25.11
CA ASN A 75 -1.11 -4.72 25.68
C ASN A 75 -0.13 -5.89 25.56
N GLU A 76 0.49 -6.08 24.40
CA GLU A 76 1.39 -7.20 24.14
C GLU A 76 2.67 -7.13 24.98
N TYR A 77 3.22 -5.93 25.15
CA TYR A 77 4.50 -5.71 25.85
C TYR A 77 4.34 -5.11 27.26
N ASN A 78 3.12 -5.05 27.80
CA ASN A 78 2.81 -4.50 29.11
C ASN A 78 3.39 -3.10 29.33
N ILE A 79 3.26 -2.21 28.34
CA ILE A 79 3.74 -0.82 28.44
C ILE A 79 2.79 -0.03 29.32
N LEU A 80 3.34 0.64 30.36
CA LEU A 80 2.54 1.30 31.40
C LEU A 80 2.23 2.78 31.14
N HIS A 81 2.79 3.37 30.09
CA HIS A 81 2.51 4.74 29.65
C HIS A 81 1.81 4.74 28.30
N GLY A 82 1.14 5.81 27.95
CA GLY A 82 0.50 5.99 26.65
C GLY A 82 1.42 6.65 25.62
N PHE A 83 0.82 7.06 24.51
CA PHE A 83 1.53 7.67 23.39
C PHE A 83 0.69 8.80 22.75
N ASP A 84 1.39 9.88 22.39
CA ASP A 84 0.86 10.95 21.56
C ASP A 84 1.40 10.76 20.15
N VAL A 85 0.49 10.52 19.20
CA VAL A 85 0.82 10.26 17.79
C VAL A 85 0.24 11.36 16.92
N LYS A 86 1.09 11.95 16.08
CA LYS A 86 0.69 12.94 15.06
C LYS A 86 1.08 12.40 13.70
N ILE A 87 0.15 12.42 12.76
CA ILE A 87 0.35 11.88 11.41
C ILE A 87 0.18 13.02 10.40
N LYS A 88 1.26 13.30 9.66
CA LYS A 88 1.23 14.17 8.49
C LYS A 88 0.97 13.32 7.26
N LYS A 89 -0.19 13.55 6.61
CA LYS A 89 -0.68 12.74 5.50
C LYS A 89 -0.21 13.28 4.15
N ASN A 90 0.53 12.45 3.42
CA ASN A 90 0.94 12.70 2.04
C ASN A 90 0.35 11.65 1.08
N ILE A 91 -0.03 10.47 1.61
CA ILE A 91 -0.63 9.38 0.83
C ILE A 91 -2.12 9.65 0.64
N PRO A 92 -2.66 9.61 -0.59
CA PRO A 92 -4.08 9.75 -0.87
C PRO A 92 -4.95 8.77 -0.08
N ILE A 93 -6.07 9.27 0.46
CA ILE A 93 -7.03 8.47 1.22
C ILE A 93 -7.76 7.51 0.28
N ALA A 94 -8.00 6.27 0.76
CA ALA A 94 -8.71 5.23 0.01
C ALA A 94 -8.18 5.04 -1.42
N GLY A 95 -6.88 5.25 -1.63
CA GLY A 95 -6.23 5.20 -2.93
C GLY A 95 -5.67 3.84 -3.33
N GLY A 96 -5.91 2.76 -2.59
CA GLY A 96 -5.30 1.45 -2.89
C GLY A 96 -3.80 1.34 -2.52
N MET A 97 -3.27 2.30 -1.74
CA MET A 97 -1.85 2.41 -1.37
C MET A 97 -1.55 2.11 0.11
N ALA A 98 -2.51 1.55 0.83
CA ALA A 98 -2.40 1.12 2.23
C ALA A 98 -2.03 2.22 3.26
N GLY A 99 -2.43 3.50 3.04
CA GLY A 99 -2.04 4.62 3.91
C GLY A 99 -2.27 4.38 5.41
N GLY A 100 -3.47 3.93 5.82
CA GLY A 100 -3.74 3.64 7.23
C GLY A 100 -2.94 2.45 7.78
N SER A 101 -2.71 1.41 6.97
CA SER A 101 -1.92 0.25 7.36
C SER A 101 -0.43 0.60 7.55
N THR A 102 0.09 1.50 6.71
CA THR A 102 1.48 1.93 6.84
C THR A 102 1.69 2.86 8.02
N ASP A 103 0.70 3.71 8.36
CA ASP A 103 0.72 4.51 9.59
C ASP A 103 0.77 3.60 10.83
N ALA A 104 -0.10 2.60 10.90
CA ALA A 104 -0.12 1.61 11.98
C ALA A 104 1.21 0.84 12.07
N ALA A 105 1.78 0.43 10.95
CA ALA A 105 3.07 -0.24 10.89
C ALA A 105 4.22 0.67 11.39
N ALA A 106 4.19 1.96 11.05
CA ALA A 106 5.17 2.94 11.55
C ALA A 106 5.05 3.12 13.07
N VAL A 107 3.82 3.18 13.60
CA VAL A 107 3.58 3.20 15.05
C VAL A 107 4.16 1.95 15.72
N MET A 108 3.91 0.76 15.21
CA MET A 108 4.44 -0.48 15.80
C MET A 108 5.96 -0.49 15.82
N ARG A 109 6.62 -0.13 14.70
CA ARG A 109 8.10 -0.02 14.65
C ARG A 109 8.61 1.05 15.60
N GLY A 110 7.95 2.21 15.62
CA GLY A 110 8.33 3.33 16.47
C GLY A 110 8.26 2.99 17.95
N ILE A 111 7.19 2.37 18.41
CA ILE A 111 7.04 1.92 19.80
C ILE A 111 8.08 0.86 20.16
N ASN A 112 8.35 -0.09 19.25
CA ASN A 112 9.38 -1.10 19.43
C ASN A 112 10.75 -0.46 19.69
N GLU A 113 11.11 0.55 18.87
CA GLU A 113 12.38 1.28 19.01
C GLU A 113 12.41 2.15 20.27
N MET A 114 11.40 3.00 20.48
CA MET A 114 11.34 3.95 21.62
C MET A 114 11.32 3.28 22.99
N CYS A 115 10.74 2.10 23.06
CA CYS A 115 10.64 1.32 24.30
C CYS A 115 11.72 0.24 24.42
N ASN A 116 12.62 0.12 23.44
CA ASN A 116 13.67 -0.89 23.39
C ASN A 116 13.13 -2.31 23.61
N LEU A 117 12.01 -2.65 22.94
CA LEU A 117 11.33 -3.94 23.17
C LEU A 117 12.10 -5.11 22.58
N GLY A 118 12.94 -4.88 21.58
CA GLY A 118 13.74 -5.91 20.93
C GLY A 118 12.93 -6.89 20.08
N ALA A 119 11.67 -6.54 19.74
CA ALA A 119 10.84 -7.37 18.89
C ALA A 119 11.42 -7.43 17.47
N SER A 120 11.52 -8.62 16.92
CA SER A 120 11.95 -8.84 15.54
C SER A 120 10.88 -8.37 14.54
N THR A 121 11.30 -8.17 13.29
CA THR A 121 10.36 -7.83 12.20
C THR A 121 9.26 -8.89 12.06
N GLU A 122 9.62 -10.17 12.17
CA GLU A 122 8.70 -11.31 12.08
C GLU A 122 7.67 -11.32 13.21
N GLU A 123 8.08 -10.97 14.44
CA GLU A 123 7.16 -10.84 15.57
C GLU A 123 6.19 -9.70 15.37
N LEU A 124 6.68 -8.53 14.98
CA LEU A 124 5.82 -7.38 14.66
C LEU A 124 4.85 -7.69 13.51
N MET A 125 5.29 -8.39 12.45
CA MET A 125 4.43 -8.81 11.35
C MET A 125 3.29 -9.72 11.83
N LYS A 126 3.59 -10.71 12.68
CA LYS A 126 2.56 -11.60 13.27
C LYS A 126 1.53 -10.83 14.09
N LEU A 127 1.96 -9.82 14.85
CA LEU A 127 1.04 -8.95 15.58
C LEU A 127 0.25 -8.05 14.62
N GLY A 128 0.91 -7.52 13.61
CA GLY A 128 0.33 -6.60 12.63
C GLY A 128 -0.84 -7.17 11.83
N VAL A 129 -0.88 -8.50 11.61
CA VAL A 129 -2.04 -9.17 10.97
C VAL A 129 -3.34 -8.88 11.73
N ARG A 130 -3.30 -8.72 13.04
CA ARG A 130 -4.47 -8.42 13.90
C ARG A 130 -5.08 -7.03 13.61
N LEU A 131 -4.29 -6.13 13.00
CA LEU A 131 -4.71 -4.79 12.62
C LEU A 131 -5.20 -4.73 11.17
N GLY A 132 -4.62 -5.56 10.28
CA GLY A 132 -5.03 -5.62 8.87
C GLY A 132 -4.05 -6.41 8.01
N ALA A 133 -4.53 -6.91 6.88
CA ALA A 133 -3.78 -7.78 5.99
C ALA A 133 -2.55 -7.11 5.35
N ASP A 134 -2.60 -5.80 5.09
CA ASP A 134 -1.48 -5.05 4.52
C ASP A 134 -0.41 -4.64 5.57
N VAL A 135 -0.74 -4.67 6.88
CA VAL A 135 0.16 -4.20 7.95
C VAL A 135 1.49 -4.98 7.99
N PRO A 136 1.52 -6.32 7.84
CA PRO A 136 2.77 -7.07 7.78
C PRO A 136 3.71 -6.60 6.66
N PHE A 137 3.17 -6.35 5.46
CA PHE A 137 3.95 -5.81 4.35
C PHE A 137 4.52 -4.42 4.67
N CYS A 138 3.70 -3.54 5.25
CA CYS A 138 4.12 -2.19 5.65
C CYS A 138 5.18 -2.20 6.78
N ILE A 139 5.20 -3.23 7.63
CA ILE A 139 6.26 -3.45 8.62
C ILE A 139 7.56 -3.89 7.94
N GLN A 140 7.49 -4.87 7.03
CA GLN A 140 8.64 -5.42 6.32
C GLN A 140 9.26 -4.42 5.34
N LYS A 141 8.44 -3.62 4.64
CA LYS A 141 8.80 -2.64 3.59
C LYS A 141 9.51 -3.21 2.35
N LYS A 142 9.79 -4.49 2.29
CA LYS A 142 10.50 -5.11 1.16
C LYS A 142 9.50 -5.61 0.10
N PRO A 143 9.87 -5.56 -1.19
CA PRO A 143 9.04 -6.14 -2.23
C PRO A 143 8.74 -7.61 -1.92
N ALA A 144 7.47 -8.00 -2.10
CA ALA A 144 7.03 -9.34 -1.73
C ALA A 144 5.93 -9.87 -2.65
N LEU A 145 5.96 -11.20 -2.85
CA LEU A 145 4.79 -11.97 -3.23
C LEU A 145 3.96 -12.19 -1.95
N ALA A 146 2.74 -11.69 -1.95
CA ALA A 146 1.79 -11.80 -0.85
C ALA A 146 0.68 -12.78 -1.23
N GLU A 147 0.41 -13.74 -0.35
CA GLU A 147 -0.58 -14.81 -0.51
C GLU A 147 -1.48 -14.89 0.73
N GLY A 148 -2.42 -15.84 0.77
CA GLY A 148 -3.41 -15.91 1.84
C GLY A 148 -4.44 -14.81 1.68
N ILE A 149 -4.71 -14.02 2.73
CA ILE A 149 -5.49 -12.78 2.65
C ILE A 149 -4.61 -11.55 2.36
N GLY A 150 -3.29 -11.77 2.11
CA GLY A 150 -2.26 -10.76 1.89
C GLY A 150 -1.15 -10.76 2.94
N GLU A 151 -1.27 -11.62 3.96
CA GLU A 151 -0.37 -11.68 5.12
C GLU A 151 0.83 -12.62 4.95
N LYS A 152 0.77 -13.57 4.01
CA LYS A 152 1.86 -14.53 3.78
C LYS A 152 2.84 -13.95 2.78
N LEU A 153 3.94 -13.42 3.28
CA LEU A 153 4.91 -12.67 2.49
C LEU A 153 6.14 -13.51 2.17
N THR A 154 6.45 -13.61 0.88
CA THR A 154 7.72 -14.11 0.38
C THR A 154 8.48 -12.95 -0.23
N THR A 155 9.60 -12.55 0.37
CA THR A 155 10.45 -11.46 -0.15
C THR A 155 10.98 -11.82 -1.53
N ILE A 156 10.89 -10.88 -2.46
CA ILE A 156 11.35 -11.01 -3.85
C ILE A 156 12.22 -9.82 -4.24
N LYS A 157 12.76 -9.81 -5.45
CA LYS A 157 13.29 -8.59 -6.05
C LYS A 157 12.14 -7.75 -6.59
N GLY A 158 12.16 -6.45 -6.29
CA GLY A 158 11.20 -5.48 -6.78
C GLY A 158 11.63 -4.81 -8.09
N LEU A 159 11.00 -3.69 -8.37
CA LEU A 159 11.40 -2.79 -9.44
C LEU A 159 12.80 -2.19 -9.13
N PRO A 160 13.65 -1.96 -10.14
CA PRO A 160 14.90 -1.22 -9.99
C PRO A 160 14.68 0.17 -9.38
N LYS A 161 15.61 0.61 -8.52
CA LYS A 161 15.54 1.91 -7.83
C LYS A 161 15.65 3.12 -8.75
N ASP A 162 16.28 2.95 -9.89
CA ASP A 162 16.50 3.97 -10.91
C ASP A 162 15.28 4.22 -11.79
N LEU A 163 14.18 3.53 -11.52
CA LEU A 163 12.90 3.80 -12.15
C LEU A 163 12.09 4.85 -11.40
N TYR A 164 11.31 5.62 -12.13
CA TYR A 164 10.44 6.67 -11.61
C TYR A 164 8.98 6.23 -11.73
N ILE A 165 8.23 6.43 -10.66
CA ILE A 165 6.82 6.05 -10.58
C ILE A 165 6.00 7.32 -10.45
N LEU A 166 5.18 7.62 -11.45
CA LEU A 166 4.19 8.69 -11.37
C LEU A 166 2.89 8.09 -10.83
N LEU A 167 2.49 8.54 -9.66
CA LEU A 167 1.20 8.23 -9.03
C LEU A 167 0.17 9.26 -9.47
N VAL A 168 -1.02 8.80 -9.85
CA VAL A 168 -2.15 9.67 -10.24
C VAL A 168 -3.41 9.17 -9.53
N ASN A 169 -4.02 10.01 -8.71
CA ASN A 169 -5.27 9.69 -8.02
C ASN A 169 -6.39 10.65 -8.45
N PRO A 170 -7.51 10.15 -8.98
CA PRO A 170 -8.65 10.98 -9.39
C PRO A 170 -9.45 11.57 -8.21
N ASN A 171 -9.03 11.35 -6.96
CA ASN A 171 -9.70 11.78 -5.73
C ASN A 171 -11.12 11.18 -5.56
N VAL A 172 -11.33 9.98 -6.09
CA VAL A 172 -12.56 9.21 -5.93
C VAL A 172 -12.37 8.14 -4.85
N LEU A 173 -13.27 8.13 -3.87
CA LEU A 173 -13.25 7.13 -2.80
C LEU A 173 -13.86 5.82 -3.31
N ILE A 174 -13.07 4.75 -3.31
CA ILE A 174 -13.50 3.41 -3.72
C ILE A 174 -13.60 2.50 -2.49
N SER A 175 -14.73 1.84 -2.33
CA SER A 175 -14.92 0.84 -1.28
C SER A 175 -14.34 -0.50 -1.70
N THR A 176 -13.25 -0.93 -1.06
CA THR A 176 -12.63 -2.26 -1.30
C THR A 176 -13.65 -3.39 -1.15
N LYS A 177 -14.57 -3.29 -0.17
CA LYS A 177 -15.64 -4.28 0.04
C LYS A 177 -16.59 -4.36 -1.17
N GLU A 178 -16.93 -3.22 -1.77
CA GLU A 178 -17.76 -3.19 -2.97
C GLU A 178 -17.07 -3.85 -4.15
N ILE A 179 -15.77 -3.61 -4.33
CA ILE A 179 -15.00 -4.22 -5.41
C ILE A 179 -14.98 -5.74 -5.28
N TYR A 180 -14.70 -6.28 -4.09
CA TYR A 180 -14.75 -7.72 -3.85
C TYR A 180 -16.13 -8.33 -4.20
N ASN A 181 -17.23 -7.71 -3.74
CA ASN A 181 -18.58 -8.17 -4.06
C ASN A 181 -18.88 -8.22 -5.57
N ARG A 182 -18.33 -7.25 -6.33
CA ARG A 182 -18.49 -7.22 -7.79
C ARG A 182 -17.67 -8.29 -8.50
N ILE A 183 -16.47 -8.57 -7.98
CA ILE A 183 -15.59 -9.63 -8.51
C ILE A 183 -16.24 -11.00 -8.32
N ASP A 184 -16.87 -11.26 -7.17
CA ASP A 184 -17.60 -12.50 -6.91
C ASP A 184 -18.68 -12.76 -7.96
N ASN A 185 -19.42 -11.72 -8.33
CA ASN A 185 -20.45 -11.80 -9.35
C ASN A 185 -19.88 -12.10 -10.75
N LYS A 186 -18.65 -11.64 -11.04
CA LYS A 186 -17.99 -11.84 -12.34
C LYS A 186 -17.15 -13.12 -12.44
N LYS A 187 -16.86 -13.75 -11.30
CA LYS A 187 -16.00 -14.95 -11.20
C LYS A 187 -14.61 -14.77 -11.85
N CYS A 188 -14.01 -13.59 -11.70
CA CYS A 188 -12.68 -13.28 -12.23
C CYS A 188 -11.60 -13.74 -11.24
N PHE A 189 -11.25 -15.02 -11.27
CA PHE A 189 -10.25 -15.62 -10.38
C PHE A 189 -9.12 -16.28 -11.18
N ASN A 190 -7.91 -16.34 -10.58
CA ASN A 190 -6.74 -17.07 -11.09
C ASN A 190 -6.34 -16.65 -12.53
N THR A 191 -6.28 -15.34 -12.79
CA THR A 191 -6.00 -14.80 -14.13
C THR A 191 -4.60 -14.21 -14.28
N VAL A 192 -3.83 -14.12 -13.19
CA VAL A 192 -2.50 -13.47 -13.15
C VAL A 192 -1.39 -14.49 -12.92
N ASP A 193 -0.37 -14.47 -13.78
CA ASP A 193 0.81 -15.32 -13.64
C ASP A 193 1.90 -14.62 -12.80
N ASN A 194 1.72 -14.62 -11.48
CA ASN A 194 2.67 -14.04 -10.53
C ASN A 194 4.03 -14.75 -10.53
N LYS A 195 4.10 -16.02 -10.90
CA LYS A 195 5.39 -16.76 -10.98
C LYS A 195 6.27 -16.21 -12.07
N SER A 196 5.71 -16.00 -13.26
CA SER A 196 6.43 -15.40 -14.39
C SER A 196 6.78 -13.93 -14.11
N LEU A 197 5.93 -13.17 -13.41
CA LEU A 197 6.24 -11.81 -12.98
C LEU A 197 7.46 -11.80 -12.04
N VAL A 198 7.47 -12.64 -10.99
CA VAL A 198 8.59 -12.73 -10.04
C VAL A 198 9.90 -13.08 -10.75
N LEU A 199 9.88 -14.03 -11.70
CA LEU A 199 11.06 -14.37 -12.49
C LEU A 199 11.55 -13.19 -13.33
N ALA A 200 10.66 -12.47 -14.00
CA ALA A 200 11.01 -11.31 -14.80
C ALA A 200 11.62 -10.18 -13.96
N LEU A 201 11.10 -9.93 -12.75
CA LEU A 201 11.66 -8.97 -11.80
C LEU A 201 13.04 -9.42 -11.28
N CYS A 202 13.22 -10.72 -11.01
CA CYS A 202 14.54 -11.27 -10.66
C CYS A 202 15.59 -11.03 -11.74
N ASP A 203 15.19 -11.15 -13.01
CA ASP A 203 16.03 -10.90 -14.18
C ASP A 203 16.22 -9.40 -14.48
N LYS A 204 15.57 -8.49 -13.72
CA LYS A 204 15.50 -7.04 -13.96
C LYS A 204 15.01 -6.69 -15.38
N ASN A 205 14.17 -7.53 -15.96
CA ASN A 205 13.63 -7.34 -17.29
C ASN A 205 12.24 -6.72 -17.20
N ILE A 206 12.20 -5.39 -17.26
CA ILE A 206 10.97 -4.61 -17.10
C ILE A 206 9.99 -4.83 -18.25
N GLU A 207 10.47 -4.97 -19.48
CA GLU A 207 9.61 -5.29 -20.64
C GLU A 207 8.91 -6.63 -20.46
N LYS A 208 9.64 -7.66 -20.00
CA LYS A 208 9.04 -8.96 -19.70
C LYS A 208 8.10 -8.90 -18.48
N ALA A 209 8.47 -8.15 -17.44
CA ALA A 209 7.63 -7.97 -16.25
C ALA A 209 6.29 -7.32 -16.60
N SER A 210 6.29 -6.31 -17.49
CA SER A 210 5.07 -5.58 -17.88
C SER A 210 3.98 -6.49 -18.47
N ILE A 211 4.37 -7.57 -19.14
CA ILE A 211 3.44 -8.57 -19.72
C ILE A 211 2.60 -9.27 -18.64
N TYR A 212 3.18 -9.46 -17.44
CA TYR A 212 2.56 -10.19 -16.33
C TYR A 212 1.98 -9.26 -15.26
N MET A 213 2.27 -7.94 -15.33
CA MET A 213 1.70 -6.96 -14.40
C MET A 213 0.24 -6.71 -14.74
N LYS A 214 -0.64 -7.16 -13.84
CA LYS A 214 -2.08 -7.12 -14.03
C LYS A 214 -2.81 -7.04 -12.69
N ASN A 215 -3.87 -6.25 -12.64
CA ASN A 215 -4.73 -6.13 -11.47
C ASN A 215 -6.17 -6.51 -11.85
N VAL A 216 -6.68 -7.62 -11.33
CA VAL A 216 -8.05 -8.06 -11.64
C VAL A 216 -9.12 -7.08 -11.13
N MET A 217 -8.82 -6.32 -10.06
CA MET A 217 -9.74 -5.32 -9.52
C MET A 217 -9.94 -4.14 -10.46
N GLU A 218 -8.92 -3.79 -11.28
CA GLU A 218 -9.01 -2.69 -12.23
C GLU A 218 -10.18 -2.84 -13.21
N THR A 219 -10.43 -4.06 -13.68
CA THR A 219 -11.54 -4.34 -14.61
C THR A 219 -12.91 -4.05 -14.02
N VAL A 220 -13.04 -4.12 -12.70
CA VAL A 220 -14.28 -3.88 -11.98
C VAL A 220 -14.35 -2.44 -11.51
N THR A 221 -13.24 -1.92 -10.99
CA THR A 221 -13.19 -0.54 -10.47
C THR A 221 -13.34 0.47 -11.60
N SER A 222 -12.81 0.21 -12.79
CA SER A 222 -12.98 1.08 -13.96
C SER A 222 -14.42 1.17 -14.48
N GLU A 223 -15.31 0.22 -14.14
CA GLU A 223 -16.75 0.35 -14.43
C GLU A 223 -17.45 1.35 -13.50
N ILE A 224 -16.94 1.49 -12.26
CA ILE A 224 -17.46 2.45 -11.28
C ILE A 224 -16.82 3.83 -11.53
N CYS A 225 -15.52 3.84 -11.83
CA CYS A 225 -14.75 5.04 -12.10
C CYS A 225 -14.05 4.94 -13.48
N PRO A 226 -14.74 5.26 -14.59
CA PRO A 226 -14.17 5.17 -15.95
C PRO A 226 -12.91 6.02 -16.16
N GLU A 227 -12.67 7.01 -15.29
CA GLU A 227 -11.48 7.86 -15.30
C GLU A 227 -10.19 7.05 -15.08
N ILE A 228 -10.26 5.91 -14.40
CA ILE A 228 -9.13 4.98 -14.23
C ILE A 228 -8.58 4.55 -15.61
N ASN A 229 -9.45 4.11 -16.52
CA ASN A 229 -9.03 3.72 -17.87
C ASN A 229 -8.42 4.90 -18.64
N GLN A 230 -8.95 6.11 -18.46
CA GLN A 230 -8.41 7.32 -19.09
C GLN A 230 -7.01 7.62 -18.58
N ILE A 231 -6.80 7.56 -17.24
CA ILE A 231 -5.50 7.79 -16.62
C ILE A 231 -4.48 6.74 -17.07
N VAL A 232 -4.83 5.44 -17.04
CA VAL A 232 -3.93 4.36 -17.47
C VAL A 232 -3.54 4.52 -18.94
N ASN A 233 -4.49 4.80 -19.83
CA ASN A 233 -4.21 5.03 -21.24
C ASN A 233 -3.32 6.26 -21.45
N GLU A 234 -3.57 7.35 -20.73
CA GLU A 234 -2.77 8.57 -20.87
C GLU A 234 -1.35 8.36 -20.35
N LEU A 235 -1.15 7.61 -19.24
CA LEU A 235 0.18 7.23 -18.78
C LEU A 235 0.97 6.48 -19.86
N TYR A 236 0.34 5.52 -20.55
CA TYR A 236 0.98 4.83 -21.68
C TYR A 236 1.28 5.78 -22.85
N ASN A 237 0.34 6.67 -23.22
CA ASN A 237 0.54 7.65 -24.28
C ASN A 237 1.72 8.58 -23.99
N LYS A 238 2.01 8.84 -22.71
CA LYS A 238 3.14 9.67 -22.25
C LYS A 238 4.43 8.90 -22.02
N GLY A 239 4.50 7.64 -22.45
CA GLY A 239 5.74 6.86 -22.47
C GLY A 239 5.97 5.95 -21.25
N ALA A 240 4.99 5.80 -20.37
CA ALA A 240 5.11 4.83 -19.27
C ALA A 240 5.33 3.42 -19.84
N LYS A 241 6.35 2.72 -19.33
CA LYS A 241 6.62 1.31 -19.68
C LYS A 241 5.56 0.37 -19.11
N ILE A 242 4.96 0.79 -18.02
CA ILE A 242 3.90 0.09 -17.28
C ILE A 242 2.93 1.15 -16.80
N ALA A 243 1.63 0.91 -16.96
CA ALA A 243 0.60 1.70 -16.28
C ALA A 243 -0.48 0.77 -15.74
N LEU A 244 -0.86 0.94 -14.47
CA LEU A 244 -1.77 0.04 -13.76
C LEU A 244 -2.43 0.75 -12.59
N MET A 245 -3.61 0.29 -12.17
CA MET A 245 -4.25 0.69 -10.92
C MET A 245 -3.67 -0.09 -9.74
N SER A 246 -3.43 0.57 -8.61
CA SER A 246 -2.97 -0.06 -7.37
C SER A 246 -4.14 -0.51 -6.49
N GLY A 247 -4.08 -1.75 -5.99
CA GLY A 247 -5.07 -2.30 -5.07
C GLY A 247 -6.49 -2.25 -5.63
N SER A 248 -7.44 -1.86 -4.81
CA SER A 248 -8.85 -1.62 -5.23
C SER A 248 -9.05 -0.26 -5.92
N GLY A 249 -7.99 0.54 -6.05
CA GLY A 249 -8.04 1.88 -6.64
C GLY A 249 -8.40 2.96 -5.59
N ALA A 250 -8.58 4.22 -6.02
CA ALA A 250 -8.56 4.68 -7.43
C ALA A 250 -7.16 5.12 -7.92
N THR A 251 -6.09 5.03 -7.13
CA THR A 251 -4.75 5.43 -7.60
C THR A 251 -4.29 4.55 -8.75
N CYS A 252 -3.91 5.19 -9.85
CA CYS A 252 -3.15 4.59 -10.94
C CYS A 252 -1.69 5.00 -10.84
N TYR A 253 -0.81 4.23 -11.44
CA TYR A 253 0.61 4.59 -11.52
C TYR A 253 1.17 4.27 -12.90
N GLY A 254 2.17 5.05 -13.31
CA GLY A 254 2.98 4.81 -14.50
C GLY A 254 4.45 4.68 -14.11
N VAL A 255 5.17 3.73 -14.72
CA VAL A 255 6.60 3.52 -14.51
C VAL A 255 7.38 4.07 -15.69
N PHE A 256 8.38 4.92 -15.43
CA PHE A 256 9.20 5.61 -16.40
C PHE A 256 10.69 5.31 -16.17
N GLU A 257 11.50 5.43 -17.22
CA GLU A 257 12.95 5.20 -17.15
C GLU A 257 13.74 6.46 -16.72
N SER A 258 13.11 7.64 -16.79
CA SER A 258 13.72 8.89 -16.37
C SER A 258 12.76 9.79 -15.60
N GLU A 259 13.31 10.64 -14.74
CA GLU A 259 12.53 11.65 -14.02
C GLU A 259 11.92 12.66 -14.98
N GLU A 260 12.65 13.05 -16.02
CA GLU A 260 12.19 14.01 -17.03
C GLU A 260 10.90 13.51 -17.72
N GLU A 261 10.85 12.23 -18.13
CA GLU A 261 9.65 11.64 -18.72
C GLU A 261 8.48 11.64 -17.73
N ALA A 262 8.72 11.28 -16.47
CA ALA A 262 7.70 11.27 -15.43
C ALA A 262 7.16 12.68 -15.14
N VAL A 263 8.02 13.71 -15.11
CA VAL A 263 7.63 15.12 -14.93
C VAL A 263 6.81 15.63 -16.12
N LEU A 264 7.22 15.30 -17.34
CA LEU A 264 6.46 15.69 -18.54
C LEU A 264 5.07 15.02 -18.55
N ALA A 265 5.00 13.75 -18.16
CA ALA A 265 3.72 13.05 -18.02
C ALA A 265 2.84 13.65 -16.92
N GLN A 266 3.41 14.01 -15.77
CA GLN A 266 2.69 14.60 -14.65
C GLN A 266 1.92 15.88 -15.02
N ALA A 267 2.46 16.69 -15.93
CA ALA A 267 1.85 17.94 -16.36
C ALA A 267 0.44 17.75 -16.96
N GLU A 268 0.12 16.57 -17.49
CA GLU A 268 -1.18 16.26 -18.07
C GLU A 268 -2.28 16.00 -17.03
N PHE A 269 -1.89 15.73 -15.80
CA PHE A 269 -2.81 15.33 -14.72
C PHE A 269 -3.12 16.44 -13.71
N GLY A 270 -3.02 17.72 -14.11
CA GLY A 270 -3.11 18.86 -13.20
C GLY A 270 -4.39 19.00 -12.35
N LYS A 271 -5.45 18.25 -12.67
CA LYS A 271 -6.70 18.21 -11.86
C LYS A 271 -6.74 17.06 -10.83
N HIS A 272 -5.75 16.17 -10.85
CA HIS A 272 -5.64 15.02 -9.97
C HIS A 272 -4.59 15.25 -8.89
N PHE A 273 -4.63 14.44 -7.85
CA PHE A 273 -3.43 14.30 -7.02
C PHE A 273 -2.36 13.59 -7.83
N THR A 274 -1.15 14.11 -7.83
CA THR A 274 -0.01 13.48 -8.48
C THR A 274 1.23 13.53 -7.58
N ALA A 275 2.03 12.47 -7.63
CA ALA A 275 3.34 12.43 -6.99
C ALA A 275 4.30 11.57 -7.82
N ILE A 276 5.54 12.03 -7.97
CA ILE A 276 6.63 11.22 -8.51
C ILE A 276 7.39 10.62 -7.33
N THR A 277 7.71 9.35 -7.41
CA THR A 277 8.35 8.58 -6.34
C THR A 277 9.21 7.46 -6.94
N ASN A 278 10.07 6.85 -6.13
CA ASN A 278 10.93 5.74 -6.55
C ASN A 278 10.57 4.45 -5.79
N PRO A 279 10.91 3.26 -6.33
CA PRO A 279 10.79 2.01 -5.61
C PRO A 279 11.70 1.94 -4.40
N VAL A 280 11.20 1.44 -3.26
CA VAL A 280 12.00 1.07 -2.08
C VAL A 280 12.40 -0.40 -2.17
N GLU A 281 13.69 -0.73 -1.91
CA GLU A 281 14.21 -2.11 -1.90
C GLU A 281 13.99 -2.84 -0.55
#